data_08200da4a4253d7091d4b66a11de60d2
#
_entry.id   08200da4a4253d7091d4b66a11de60d2
#
_cell.length_a   1.000
_cell.length_b   1.000
_cell.length_c   1.000
_cell.angle_alpha   90.00
_cell.angle_beta   90.00
_cell.angle_gamma   90.00
#
_symmetry.space_group_name_H-M   'P 1'
#
loop_
_entity.id
_entity.type
_entity.pdbx_description
1 polymer ?
#
loop_
_entity_poly.entity_id
_entity_poly.type
_entity_poly.pdbx_seq_one_letter_code
_entity_poly.pdbx_strand_id
1 'polypeptide(L)'
;MSTSNITAARAVADPVEKQLLACVEIEAESERVFRALTSEEIIAWWVRPGVFDTREWSCDMRVGGRWRASGISRGQPYVQEGEFLEIDPPHKLIHTWDGAGRPDLPSTVTYLVERFEKGTRLNIRQTGFVSSDVCNAFAVGWETSLKRLAEILVP
;
A
#
# COMPACT_ATOMS: atom_id res chain seq x y z
N MET A 1 -4.68 -27.61 16.50
CA MET A 1 -5.57 -26.50 16.57
C MET A 1 -5.08 -25.30 15.77
N SER A 2 -5.95 -24.54 15.32
CA SER A 2 -5.57 -23.34 14.63
C SER A 2 -4.93 -22.36 15.60
N THR A 3 -3.81 -21.86 15.22
CA THR A 3 -3.13 -20.87 16.00
C THR A 3 -3.24 -19.50 15.37
N SER A 4 -3.93 -19.46 14.25
CA SER A 4 -3.97 -18.23 13.49
C SER A 4 -5.00 -17.28 14.08
N ASN A 5 -4.52 -16.37 14.91
CA ASN A 5 -5.31 -15.22 15.33
C ASN A 5 -4.86 -14.00 14.53
N ILE A 6 -4.28 -14.26 13.35
CA ILE A 6 -3.85 -13.21 12.45
C ILE A 6 -5.06 -12.66 11.74
N THR A 7 -5.21 -11.34 11.77
CA THR A 7 -6.27 -10.65 11.06
C THR A 7 -5.96 -10.62 9.57
N ALA A 8 -6.89 -11.12 8.76
CA ALA A 8 -6.77 -11.08 7.31
C ALA A 8 -6.82 -9.65 6.79
N ALA A 9 -6.36 -9.45 5.58
CA ALA A 9 -6.36 -8.14 4.93
C ALA A 9 -7.80 -7.63 4.78
N ARG A 10 -8.00 -6.36 5.14
CA ARG A 10 -9.29 -5.68 5.01
C ARG A 10 -9.07 -4.23 4.62
N ALA A 11 -10.03 -3.69 3.88
CA ALA A 11 -10.04 -2.26 3.56
C ALA A 11 -11.47 -1.73 3.62
N VAL A 12 -11.62 -0.53 4.14
CA VAL A 12 -12.90 0.16 4.26
C VAL A 12 -12.76 1.55 3.67
N ALA A 13 -13.62 1.87 2.73
CA ALA A 13 -13.67 3.20 2.12
C ALA A 13 -14.75 4.03 2.80
N ASP A 14 -14.44 5.30 3.06
CA ASP A 14 -15.38 6.30 3.54
C ASP A 14 -15.72 7.23 2.35
N PRO A 15 -16.88 7.06 1.72
CA PRO A 15 -17.21 7.84 0.53
C PRO A 15 -17.47 9.31 0.81
N VAL A 16 -17.82 9.65 2.05
CA VAL A 16 -18.11 11.04 2.43
C VAL A 16 -16.82 11.82 2.60
N GLU A 17 -15.91 11.27 3.42
CA GLU A 17 -14.62 11.91 3.68
C GLU A 17 -13.59 11.62 2.58
N LYS A 18 -13.91 10.73 1.65
CA LYS A 18 -13.02 10.32 0.56
C LYS A 18 -11.66 9.87 1.08
N GLN A 19 -11.69 8.97 2.05
CA GLN A 19 -10.51 8.35 2.62
C GLN A 19 -10.75 6.86 2.80
N LEU A 20 -9.68 6.09 2.94
CA LEU A 20 -9.81 4.69 3.24
C LEU A 20 -8.87 4.29 4.38
N LEU A 21 -9.23 3.21 5.04
CA LEU A 21 -8.39 2.53 6.01
C LEU A 21 -8.24 1.09 5.56
N ALA A 22 -7.02 0.59 5.63
CA ALA A 22 -6.74 -0.80 5.32
C ALA A 22 -5.81 -1.36 6.37
N CYS A 23 -5.91 -2.66 6.64
CA CYS A 23 -5.01 -3.29 7.59
C CYS A 23 -4.82 -4.76 7.28
N VAL A 24 -3.70 -5.29 7.76
CA VAL A 24 -3.39 -6.71 7.67
C VAL A 24 -2.41 -7.05 8.79
N GLU A 25 -2.49 -8.28 9.30
CA GLU A 25 -1.50 -8.80 10.24
C GLU A 25 -0.66 -9.85 9.51
N ILE A 26 0.65 -9.77 9.66
CA ILE A 26 1.61 -10.55 8.89
C ILE A 26 2.55 -11.24 9.85
N GLU A 27 2.79 -12.54 9.65
CA GLU A 27 3.72 -13.31 10.47
C GLU A 27 5.16 -13.06 9.97
N ALA A 28 5.65 -11.83 10.16
CA ALA A 28 6.99 -11.44 9.77
C ALA A 28 7.45 -10.30 10.66
N GLU A 29 8.77 -10.13 10.77
CA GLU A 29 9.37 -9.04 11.53
C GLU A 29 9.05 -7.70 10.87
N SER A 30 8.97 -6.64 11.69
CA SER A 30 8.62 -5.31 11.20
C SER A 30 9.62 -4.80 10.17
N GLU A 31 10.91 -5.07 10.36
CA GLU A 31 11.94 -4.70 9.38
C GLU A 31 11.71 -5.38 8.04
N ARG A 32 11.28 -6.63 8.08
CA ARG A 32 10.98 -7.38 6.85
C ARG A 32 9.79 -6.81 6.13
N VAL A 33 8.74 -6.45 6.87
CA VAL A 33 7.54 -5.82 6.31
C VAL A 33 7.92 -4.47 5.71
N PHE A 34 8.68 -3.65 6.44
CA PHE A 34 9.07 -2.33 5.97
C PHE A 34 9.88 -2.42 4.66
N ARG A 35 10.76 -3.41 4.55
CA ARG A 35 11.54 -3.61 3.32
C ARG A 35 10.62 -3.89 2.13
N ALA A 36 9.57 -4.67 2.33
CA ALA A 36 8.62 -4.97 1.25
C ALA A 36 7.83 -3.74 0.81
N LEU A 37 7.67 -2.74 1.69
CA LEU A 37 6.98 -1.49 1.36
C LEU A 37 7.87 -0.53 0.58
N THR A 38 9.18 -0.71 0.62
CA THR A 38 10.13 0.30 0.16
C THR A 38 11.14 -0.22 -0.84
N SER A 39 10.92 -1.38 -1.43
CA SER A 39 11.85 -2.01 -2.35
C SER A 39 11.14 -2.53 -3.59
N GLU A 40 11.90 -3.13 -4.49
CA GLU A 40 11.35 -3.76 -5.69
C GLU A 40 10.35 -4.88 -5.39
N GLU A 41 10.28 -5.32 -4.14
CA GLU A 41 9.30 -6.33 -3.74
C GLU A 41 7.86 -5.85 -3.95
N ILE A 42 7.66 -4.54 -4.07
CA ILE A 42 6.36 -3.98 -4.42
C ILE A 42 5.80 -4.62 -5.70
N ILE A 43 6.67 -4.95 -6.64
CA ILE A 43 6.25 -5.62 -7.89
C ILE A 43 5.51 -6.93 -7.60
N ALA A 44 5.90 -7.63 -6.54
CA ALA A 44 5.31 -8.91 -6.20
C ALA A 44 3.92 -8.79 -5.56
N TRP A 45 3.63 -7.68 -4.87
CA TRP A 45 2.37 -7.60 -4.14
C TRP A 45 1.43 -6.49 -4.62
N TRP A 46 1.90 -5.52 -5.40
CA TRP A 46 1.01 -4.55 -6.03
C TRP A 46 0.44 -5.16 -7.33
N VAL A 47 -0.31 -6.23 -7.17
CA VAL A 47 -0.89 -6.97 -8.29
C VAL A 47 -2.30 -7.41 -7.92
N ARG A 48 -3.23 -7.23 -8.84
CA ARG A 48 -4.57 -7.80 -8.77
C ARG A 48 -4.77 -8.57 -10.08
N PRO A 49 -4.73 -9.91 -10.06
CA PRO A 49 -4.83 -10.72 -11.28
C PRO A 49 -6.04 -10.32 -12.12
N GLY A 50 -5.79 -10.12 -13.42
CA GLY A 50 -6.82 -9.74 -14.37
C GLY A 50 -7.19 -8.25 -14.35
N VAL A 51 -6.63 -7.46 -13.45
CA VAL A 51 -6.96 -6.04 -13.33
C VAL A 51 -5.72 -5.18 -13.49
N PHE A 52 -4.74 -5.31 -12.58
CA PHE A 52 -3.49 -4.58 -12.72
C PHE A 52 -2.30 -5.45 -12.34
N ASP A 53 -1.16 -5.11 -12.94
CA ASP A 53 0.07 -5.87 -12.80
C ASP A 53 1.25 -4.90 -12.83
N THR A 54 1.81 -4.63 -11.67
CA THR A 54 2.97 -3.74 -11.54
C THR A 54 4.21 -4.49 -11.99
N ARG A 55 4.99 -3.92 -12.88
CA ARG A 55 6.16 -4.57 -13.50
C ARG A 55 7.47 -3.87 -13.22
N GLU A 56 7.42 -2.58 -12.91
CA GLU A 56 8.62 -1.79 -12.65
C GLU A 56 8.43 -0.92 -11.42
N TRP A 57 9.50 -0.76 -10.67
CA TRP A 57 9.53 0.09 -9.49
C TRP A 57 10.87 0.79 -9.43
N SER A 58 10.84 2.08 -9.15
CA SER A 58 12.04 2.83 -8.84
C SER A 58 11.72 3.87 -7.78
N CYS A 59 12.70 4.20 -6.96
CA CYS A 59 12.50 5.24 -5.96
C CYS A 59 13.83 5.84 -5.51
N ASP A 60 13.75 7.08 -5.03
CA ASP A 60 14.82 7.75 -4.32
C ASP A 60 14.39 7.77 -2.85
N MET A 61 14.90 6.83 -2.04
CA MET A 61 14.43 6.58 -0.69
C MET A 61 14.97 7.60 0.30
N ARG A 62 14.43 8.81 0.21
CA ARG A 62 14.70 9.91 1.13
C ARG A 62 13.50 10.83 1.15
N VAL A 63 13.36 11.62 2.20
CA VAL A 63 12.31 12.64 2.27
C VAL A 63 12.52 13.61 1.11
N GLY A 64 11.46 13.88 0.37
CA GLY A 64 11.53 14.70 -0.84
C GLY A 64 11.88 13.89 -2.09
N GLY A 65 12.32 12.64 -1.96
CA GLY A 65 12.56 11.77 -3.10
C GLY A 65 11.27 11.27 -3.72
N ARG A 66 11.34 10.81 -4.96
CA ARG A 66 10.17 10.35 -5.72
C ARG A 66 10.18 8.83 -5.84
N TRP A 67 8.99 8.26 -5.91
CA TRP A 67 8.80 6.86 -6.27
C TRP A 67 7.97 6.77 -7.55
N ARG A 68 8.17 5.70 -8.29
CA ARG A 68 7.44 5.47 -9.53
C ARG A 68 7.21 3.96 -9.71
N ALA A 69 5.98 3.61 -10.04
CA ALA A 69 5.60 2.25 -10.38
C ALA A 69 4.91 2.25 -11.73
N SER A 70 5.19 1.26 -12.56
CA SER A 70 4.54 1.16 -13.85
C SER A 70 4.23 -0.30 -14.18
N GLY A 71 3.30 -0.50 -15.09
CA GLY A 71 2.88 -1.83 -15.49
C GLY A 71 1.71 -1.76 -16.43
N ILE A 72 0.85 -2.78 -16.36
CA ILE A 72 -0.33 -2.90 -17.21
C ILE A 72 -1.57 -2.92 -16.32
N SER A 73 -2.58 -2.15 -16.70
CA SER A 73 -3.87 -2.15 -16.04
C SER A 73 -4.95 -2.27 -17.10
N ARG A 74 -5.73 -3.33 -17.01
CA ARG A 74 -6.82 -3.62 -17.96
C ARG A 74 -6.36 -3.56 -19.42
N GLY A 75 -5.15 -4.11 -19.67
CA GLY A 75 -4.59 -4.15 -21.01
C GLY A 75 -3.91 -2.87 -21.48
N GLN A 76 -3.85 -1.85 -20.62
CA GLN A 76 -3.23 -0.57 -20.96
C GLN A 76 -2.04 -0.26 -20.06
N PRO A 77 -0.99 0.37 -20.60
CA PRO A 77 0.12 0.81 -19.76
C PRO A 77 -0.36 1.82 -18.72
N TYR A 78 0.22 1.75 -17.52
CA TYR A 78 -0.06 2.76 -16.50
C TYR A 78 1.21 3.14 -15.78
N VAL A 79 1.21 4.35 -15.22
CA VAL A 79 2.29 4.86 -14.38
C VAL A 79 1.66 5.47 -13.14
N GLN A 80 2.25 5.17 -11.98
CA GLN A 80 1.88 5.79 -10.72
C GLN A 80 3.14 6.31 -10.07
N GLU A 81 3.04 7.45 -9.40
CA GLU A 81 4.21 8.08 -8.79
C GLU A 81 3.79 9.01 -7.65
N GLY A 82 4.76 9.38 -6.85
CA GLY A 82 4.55 10.27 -5.72
C GLY A 82 5.85 10.66 -5.07
N GLU A 83 5.74 11.32 -3.93
CA GLU A 83 6.88 11.85 -3.18
C GLU A 83 6.86 11.32 -1.76
N PHE A 84 8.03 10.99 -1.21
CA PHE A 84 8.14 10.57 0.19
C PHE A 84 8.13 11.80 1.10
N LEU A 85 7.22 11.80 2.06
CA LEU A 85 7.06 12.88 3.03
C LEU A 85 7.68 12.55 4.38
N GLU A 86 7.65 11.28 4.78
CA GLU A 86 8.24 10.84 6.04
C GLU A 86 8.72 9.40 5.90
N ILE A 87 9.91 9.12 6.41
CA ILE A 87 10.49 7.77 6.38
C ILE A 87 11.10 7.50 7.75
N ASP A 88 10.47 6.62 8.52
CA ASP A 88 10.92 6.26 9.87
C ASP A 88 10.94 4.74 10.01
N PRO A 89 11.98 4.08 9.51
CA PRO A 89 12.07 2.60 9.54
C PRO A 89 12.20 2.08 10.97
N PRO A 90 11.57 0.97 11.28
CA PRO A 90 10.58 0.23 10.50
C PRO A 90 9.15 0.58 10.89
N HIS A 91 8.90 1.78 11.41
CA HIS A 91 7.66 2.16 12.08
C HIS A 91 6.65 2.89 11.22
N LYS A 92 7.13 3.74 10.32
CA LYS A 92 6.22 4.65 9.64
C LYS A 92 6.75 5.08 8.27
N LEU A 93 5.84 5.19 7.32
CA LEU A 93 6.15 5.69 5.98
C LEU A 93 4.97 6.53 5.51
N ILE A 94 5.25 7.73 4.99
CA ILE A 94 4.22 8.57 4.39
C ILE A 94 4.70 8.99 3.01
N HIS A 95 3.84 8.81 2.02
CA HIS A 95 4.12 9.32 0.68
C HIS A 95 2.84 9.82 0.02
N THR A 96 3.01 10.66 -0.99
CA THR A 96 1.88 11.08 -1.82
C THR A 96 1.64 10.05 -2.92
N TRP A 97 0.48 10.14 -3.52
CA TRP A 97 0.11 9.31 -4.67
C TRP A 97 -0.58 10.23 -5.66
N ASP A 98 0.14 10.56 -6.73
CA ASP A 98 -0.37 11.45 -7.77
C ASP A 98 -1.44 10.70 -8.58
N GLY A 99 -2.46 11.41 -9.02
CA GLY A 99 -3.51 10.83 -9.84
C GLY A 99 -4.71 10.29 -9.08
N ALA A 100 -4.57 10.06 -7.78
CA ALA A 100 -5.70 9.62 -6.94
C ALA A 100 -6.36 10.80 -6.24
N GLY A 101 -5.71 11.95 -6.21
CA GLY A 101 -6.22 13.19 -5.63
C GLY A 101 -6.75 14.13 -6.70
N ARG A 102 -6.92 15.40 -6.33
CA ARG A 102 -7.29 16.44 -7.28
C ARG A 102 -6.09 16.74 -8.18
N PRO A 103 -6.30 17.34 -9.38
CA PRO A 103 -5.18 17.61 -10.30
C PRO A 103 -4.04 18.41 -9.68
N ASP A 104 -4.34 19.27 -8.73
CA ASP A 104 -3.38 20.16 -8.07
C ASP A 104 -2.95 19.65 -6.69
N LEU A 105 -3.50 18.54 -6.22
CA LEU A 105 -3.25 18.05 -4.88
C LEU A 105 -3.32 16.52 -4.86
N PRO A 106 -2.21 15.84 -4.63
CA PRO A 106 -2.21 14.38 -4.61
C PRO A 106 -2.91 13.83 -3.36
N SER A 107 -3.27 12.55 -3.40
CA SER A 107 -3.68 11.85 -2.19
C SER A 107 -2.43 11.55 -1.35
N THR A 108 -2.65 11.21 -0.08
CA THR A 108 -1.55 10.91 0.85
C THR A 108 -1.79 9.55 1.48
N VAL A 109 -0.74 8.74 1.49
CA VAL A 109 -0.77 7.39 2.08
C VAL A 109 0.13 7.38 3.31
N THR A 110 -0.42 6.94 4.43
CA THR A 110 0.33 6.73 5.67
C THR A 110 0.34 5.25 6.00
N TYR A 111 1.54 4.71 6.22
CA TYR A 111 1.73 3.32 6.67
C TYR A 111 2.22 3.37 8.11
N LEU A 112 1.52 2.66 9.00
CA LEU A 112 1.97 2.45 10.37
C LEU A 112 2.28 0.98 10.56
N VAL A 113 3.48 0.70 10.99
CA VAL A 113 4.01 -0.65 11.13
C VAL A 113 4.21 -0.90 12.62
N GLU A 114 3.40 -1.78 13.19
CA GLU A 114 3.40 -2.06 14.62
C GLU A 114 3.73 -3.52 14.88
N ARG A 115 4.68 -3.75 15.78
CA ARG A 115 4.98 -5.11 16.19
C ARG A 115 3.92 -5.60 17.17
N PHE A 116 3.52 -6.86 17.03
CA PHE A 116 2.66 -7.50 18.02
C PHE A 116 3.15 -8.94 18.22
N GLU A 117 2.49 -9.66 19.12
CA GLU A 117 2.97 -10.98 19.57
C GLU A 117 3.31 -11.94 18.43
N LYS A 118 2.50 -12.00 17.39
CA LYS A 118 2.65 -12.96 16.30
C LYS A 118 3.35 -12.42 15.06
N GLY A 119 3.75 -11.18 15.07
CA GLY A 119 4.42 -10.59 13.91
C GLY A 119 4.23 -9.09 13.84
N THR A 120 3.69 -8.63 12.74
CA THR A 120 3.54 -7.20 12.46
C THR A 120 2.13 -6.88 12.01
N ARG A 121 1.58 -5.80 12.57
CA ARG A 121 0.33 -5.22 12.11
C ARG A 121 0.65 -4.03 11.22
N LEU A 122 0.16 -4.06 10.00
CA LEU A 122 0.32 -2.96 9.05
C LEU A 122 -1.02 -2.26 8.90
N ASN A 123 -1.04 -0.96 9.20
CA ASN A 123 -2.21 -0.11 9.02
C ASN A 123 -1.91 0.92 7.95
N ILE A 124 -2.86 1.11 7.04
CA ILE A 124 -2.73 2.05 5.95
C ILE A 124 -3.91 3.01 5.99
N ARG A 125 -3.63 4.30 5.82
CA ARG A 125 -4.64 5.32 5.64
C ARG A 125 -4.29 6.11 4.40
N GLN A 126 -5.25 6.21 3.48
CA GLN A 126 -5.07 7.05 2.30
C GLN A 126 -6.18 8.09 2.29
N THR A 127 -5.80 9.36 2.16
CA THR A 127 -6.72 10.48 2.25
C THR A 127 -6.58 11.37 1.04
N GLY A 128 -7.61 12.18 0.77
CA GLY A 128 -7.55 13.17 -0.30
C GLY A 128 -7.89 12.62 -1.66
N PHE A 129 -8.73 11.59 -1.74
CA PHE A 129 -9.16 11.07 -3.04
C PHE A 129 -9.99 12.09 -3.81
N VAL A 130 -9.89 12.06 -5.15
CA VAL A 130 -10.61 12.97 -6.02
C VAL A 130 -12.12 12.70 -6.03
N SER A 131 -12.49 11.43 -5.82
CA SER A 131 -13.91 11.03 -5.82
C SER A 131 -14.12 9.78 -4.99
N SER A 132 -15.37 9.50 -4.65
CA SER A 132 -15.70 8.26 -3.92
C SER A 132 -15.45 7.03 -4.80
N ASP A 133 -15.63 7.14 -6.11
CA ASP A 133 -15.36 6.02 -7.01
C ASP A 133 -13.88 5.63 -7.00
N VAL A 134 -13.00 6.63 -7.05
CA VAL A 134 -11.55 6.38 -6.98
C VAL A 134 -11.19 5.79 -5.61
N CYS A 135 -11.78 6.32 -4.54
CA CYS A 135 -11.56 5.80 -3.20
C CYS A 135 -11.96 4.34 -3.09
N ASN A 136 -13.14 3.97 -3.59
CA ASN A 136 -13.62 2.60 -3.58
C ASN A 136 -12.70 1.67 -4.37
N ALA A 137 -12.23 2.11 -5.53
CA ALA A 137 -11.33 1.32 -6.35
C ALA A 137 -10.00 1.05 -5.62
N PHE A 138 -9.46 2.06 -4.95
CA PHE A 138 -8.24 1.90 -4.17
C PHE A 138 -8.44 0.98 -2.97
N ALA A 139 -9.61 1.05 -2.31
CA ALA A 139 -9.89 0.16 -1.18
C ALA A 139 -9.86 -1.30 -1.62
N VAL A 140 -10.47 -1.62 -2.76
CA VAL A 140 -10.44 -2.97 -3.31
C VAL A 140 -9.00 -3.38 -3.65
N GLY A 141 -8.25 -2.46 -4.26
CA GLY A 141 -6.86 -2.70 -4.61
C GLY A 141 -5.99 -2.97 -3.38
N TRP A 142 -6.13 -2.16 -2.34
CA TRP A 142 -5.38 -2.35 -1.10
C TRP A 142 -5.68 -3.70 -0.46
N GLU A 143 -6.96 -4.09 -0.37
CA GLU A 143 -7.31 -5.35 0.24
C GLU A 143 -6.65 -6.52 -0.49
N THR A 144 -6.70 -6.52 -1.82
CA THR A 144 -6.07 -7.56 -2.64
C THR A 144 -4.56 -7.56 -2.48
N SER A 145 -3.94 -6.37 -2.54
CA SER A 145 -2.49 -6.25 -2.44
C SER A 145 -1.97 -6.66 -1.07
N LEU A 146 -2.67 -6.27 -0.01
CA LEU A 146 -2.25 -6.63 1.35
C LEU A 146 -2.40 -8.13 1.60
N LYS A 147 -3.40 -8.75 1.00
CA LYS A 147 -3.55 -10.20 1.08
C LYS A 147 -2.34 -10.89 0.46
N ARG A 148 -1.90 -10.44 -0.71
CA ARG A 148 -0.71 -10.98 -1.37
C ARG A 148 0.54 -10.74 -0.52
N LEU A 149 0.68 -9.54 0.01
CA LEU A 149 1.82 -9.20 0.86
C LEU A 149 1.93 -10.18 2.04
N ALA A 150 0.82 -10.43 2.71
CA ALA A 150 0.80 -11.38 3.83
C ALA A 150 1.20 -12.78 3.37
N GLU A 151 0.76 -13.19 2.19
CA GLU A 151 1.08 -14.52 1.65
C GLU A 151 2.56 -14.67 1.31
N ILE A 152 3.16 -13.68 0.70
CA ILE A 152 4.57 -13.79 0.28
C ILE A 152 5.55 -13.61 1.43
N LEU A 153 5.15 -13.00 2.53
CA LEU A 153 6.03 -12.77 3.68
C LEU A 153 5.93 -13.87 4.75
N VAL A 154 4.99 -14.79 4.61
CA VAL A 154 4.90 -15.92 5.55
C VAL A 154 6.13 -16.81 5.37
N PRO A 155 6.77 -17.23 6.48
CA PRO A 155 7.97 -18.09 6.44
C PRO A 155 7.71 -19.42 5.76
#